data_56535ef9871fe88e957793857f350a40
#
_entry.id   56535ef9871fe88e957793857f350a40
#
_cell.length_a   1.000
_cell.length_b   1.000
_cell.length_c   1.000
_cell.angle_alpha   90.00
_cell.angle_beta   90.00
_cell.angle_gamma   90.00
#
_symmetry.space_group_name_H-M   'P 1'
#
loop_
_entity.id
_entity.type
_entity.pdbx_description
1 polymer ?
#
loop_
_entity_poly.entity_id
_entity_poly.type
_entity_poly.pdbx_seq_one_letter_code
_entity_poly.pdbx_strand_id
1 'polypeptide(L)'
;MSERTEISFDAALMMALRADAQKELDELPSPAQLKERYPDTSRWDARLQAALHKRRPVLKRVLVAAMTLVILTLGALAVSADFRKAVYTMIQKFLPIEMQLTYQVDGEPLERLPDGYSDHYVLDGFEMDDAQKFERAENFLHVYSSKETEESYTVCCSIIQPGQQSLFDNEHTVYETVKVGEADGVLGTSTDEHGKNVYTLSWEYQGIAHTVMGNIPYDEIMKIAKGIR
;
A
#
# COMPACT_ATOMS: atom_id res chain seq x y z
N MET A 1 2.15 -60.45 28.38
CA MET A 1 1.97 -59.42 27.27
C MET A 1 2.67 -58.17 27.76
N SER A 2 3.82 -57.83 27.16
CA SER A 2 4.59 -56.65 27.55
C SER A 2 4.09 -55.49 26.69
N GLU A 3 3.44 -54.51 27.33
CA GLU A 3 3.11 -53.24 26.70
C GLU A 3 4.40 -52.50 26.37
N ARG A 4 4.74 -52.43 25.09
CA ARG A 4 5.74 -51.49 24.60
C ARG A 4 5.13 -50.10 24.62
N THR A 5 5.51 -49.32 25.59
CA THR A 5 5.19 -47.88 25.60
C THR A 5 6.02 -47.22 24.51
N GLU A 6 5.41 -46.89 23.38
CA GLU A 6 6.05 -46.11 22.33
C GLU A 6 6.20 -44.66 22.83
N ILE A 7 7.43 -44.30 23.12
CA ILE A 7 7.75 -42.90 23.45
C ILE A 7 7.75 -42.13 22.12
N SER A 8 6.98 -41.07 22.01
CA SER A 8 6.98 -40.23 20.81
C SER A 8 8.37 -39.61 20.59
N PHE A 9 8.72 -39.40 19.32
CA PHE A 9 10.02 -38.79 18.96
C PHE A 9 10.25 -37.47 19.70
N ASP A 10 9.22 -36.63 19.83
CA ASP A 10 9.31 -35.35 20.52
C ASP A 10 9.60 -35.51 22.02
N ALA A 11 9.01 -36.52 22.64
CA ALA A 11 9.28 -36.80 24.06
C ALA A 11 10.71 -37.31 24.26
N ALA A 12 11.21 -38.16 23.36
CA ALA A 12 12.60 -38.65 23.38
C ALA A 12 13.60 -37.50 23.12
N LEU A 13 13.31 -36.62 22.19
CA LEU A 13 14.12 -35.43 21.90
C LEU A 13 14.15 -34.46 23.10
N MET A 14 13.03 -34.20 23.74
CA MET A 14 12.94 -33.36 24.93
C MET A 14 13.74 -33.95 26.11
N MET A 15 13.70 -35.28 26.29
CA MET A 15 14.51 -35.94 27.31
C MET A 15 16.00 -35.85 27.00
N ALA A 16 16.41 -36.02 25.76
CA ALA A 16 17.80 -35.90 25.34
C ALA A 16 18.33 -34.47 25.55
N LEU A 17 17.57 -33.46 25.14
CA LEU A 17 17.93 -32.04 25.33
C LEU A 17 18.02 -31.66 26.81
N ARG A 18 17.11 -32.20 27.65
CA ARG A 18 17.19 -31.98 29.11
C ARG A 18 18.41 -32.66 29.73
N ALA A 19 18.73 -33.88 29.30
CA ALA A 19 19.88 -34.60 29.82
C ALA A 19 21.19 -33.90 29.41
N ASP A 20 21.26 -33.37 28.19
CA ASP A 20 22.43 -32.63 27.69
C ASP A 20 22.59 -31.31 28.45
N ALA A 21 21.49 -30.53 28.58
CA ALA A 21 21.50 -29.30 29.38
C ALA A 21 21.88 -29.55 30.86
N GLN A 22 21.41 -30.64 31.45
CA GLN A 22 21.77 -31.00 32.82
C GLN A 22 23.27 -31.36 32.93
N LYS A 23 23.80 -32.07 31.94
CA LYS A 23 25.24 -32.39 31.91
C LYS A 23 26.09 -31.12 31.80
N GLU A 24 25.69 -30.18 30.94
CA GLU A 24 26.36 -28.87 30.84
C GLU A 24 26.32 -28.09 32.17
N LEU A 25 25.17 -28.13 32.88
CA LEU A 25 25.04 -27.50 34.18
C LEU A 25 25.91 -28.17 35.26
N ASP A 26 26.03 -29.50 35.24
CA ASP A 26 26.87 -30.27 36.20
C ASP A 26 28.38 -30.06 35.94
N GLU A 27 28.76 -29.71 34.71
CA GLU A 27 30.16 -29.38 34.36
C GLU A 27 30.55 -27.94 34.76
N LEU A 28 29.55 -27.07 35.12
CA LEU A 28 29.86 -25.73 35.57
C LEU A 28 30.56 -25.72 36.94
N PRO A 29 31.55 -24.84 37.12
CA PRO A 29 32.20 -24.70 38.41
C PRO A 29 31.21 -24.35 39.53
N SER A 30 31.35 -24.99 40.68
CA SER A 30 30.49 -24.66 41.81
C SER A 30 30.66 -23.19 42.23
N PRO A 31 29.62 -22.58 42.87
CA PRO A 31 29.72 -21.20 43.37
C PRO A 31 30.92 -20.97 44.30
N ALA A 32 31.36 -22.00 45.03
CA ALA A 32 32.53 -21.94 45.91
C ALA A 32 33.83 -21.86 45.12
N GLN A 33 33.95 -22.66 44.02
CA GLN A 33 35.10 -22.65 43.12
C GLN A 33 35.15 -21.34 42.33
N LEU A 34 34.01 -20.80 41.91
CA LEU A 34 33.94 -19.49 41.25
C LEU A 34 34.40 -18.37 42.17
N LYS A 35 33.96 -18.40 43.45
CA LYS A 35 34.35 -17.40 44.43
C LYS A 35 35.85 -17.46 44.80
N GLU A 36 36.43 -18.66 44.82
CA GLU A 36 37.84 -18.84 45.02
C GLU A 36 38.66 -18.33 43.81
N ARG A 37 38.20 -18.61 42.59
CA ARG A 37 38.87 -18.22 41.35
C ARG A 37 38.70 -16.72 41.04
N TYR A 38 37.60 -16.13 41.49
CA TYR A 38 37.27 -14.71 41.25
C TYR A 38 36.82 -14.05 42.59
N PRO A 39 37.74 -13.78 43.49
CA PRO A 39 37.40 -13.31 44.86
C PRO A 39 36.80 -11.89 44.87
N ASP A 40 37.06 -11.09 43.87
CA ASP A 40 36.49 -9.75 43.75
C ASP A 40 35.72 -9.59 42.42
N THR A 41 34.40 -9.73 42.51
CA THR A 41 33.47 -9.53 41.38
C THR A 41 32.82 -8.14 41.43
N SER A 42 33.11 -7.31 42.42
CA SER A 42 32.48 -6.03 42.67
C SER A 42 32.44 -5.09 41.45
N ARG A 43 33.53 -5.12 40.66
CA ARG A 43 33.66 -4.32 39.45
C ARG A 43 32.78 -4.81 38.31
N TRP A 44 32.50 -6.12 38.23
CA TRP A 44 31.63 -6.74 37.26
C TRP A 44 30.17 -6.54 37.66
N ASP A 45 29.88 -6.73 38.97
CA ASP A 45 28.54 -6.52 39.54
C ASP A 45 28.11 -5.08 39.37
N ALA A 46 28.97 -4.10 39.62
CA ALA A 46 28.71 -2.69 39.39
C ALA A 46 28.40 -2.38 37.91
N ARG A 47 29.15 -2.98 36.97
CA ARG A 47 28.91 -2.83 35.52
C ARG A 47 27.57 -3.48 35.11
N LEU A 48 27.27 -4.67 35.62
CA LEU A 48 26.04 -5.39 35.35
C LEU A 48 24.83 -4.60 35.89
N GLN A 49 24.92 -4.12 37.14
CA GLN A 49 23.89 -3.27 37.74
C GLN A 49 23.73 -1.96 36.97
N ALA A 50 24.81 -1.30 36.57
CA ALA A 50 24.73 -0.10 35.74
C ALA A 50 24.09 -0.37 34.37
N ALA A 51 24.33 -1.53 33.76
CA ALA A 51 23.70 -1.95 32.51
C ALA A 51 22.20 -2.28 32.69
N LEU A 52 21.83 -2.93 33.77
CA LEU A 52 20.46 -3.28 34.11
C LEU A 52 19.63 -2.03 34.49
N HIS A 53 20.21 -1.13 35.29
CA HIS A 53 19.55 0.11 35.71
C HIS A 53 19.48 1.16 34.58
N LYS A 54 20.31 1.03 33.55
CA LYS A 54 20.28 1.88 32.36
C LYS A 54 19.09 1.61 31.43
N ARG A 55 18.28 0.60 31.68
CA ARG A 55 16.97 0.33 31.04
C ARG A 55 15.86 1.17 31.69
N ARG A 56 15.74 2.22 31.48
CA ARG A 56 15.26 3.60 31.45
C ARG A 56 13.75 3.72 31.36
N PRO A 57 13.17 4.54 32.23
CA PRO A 57 11.81 5.04 32.09
C PRO A 57 11.60 5.83 30.78
N VAL A 58 12.67 6.29 30.12
CA VAL A 58 12.58 6.99 28.83
C VAL A 58 12.03 6.09 27.73
N LEU A 59 12.48 4.83 27.60
CA LEU A 59 11.96 3.91 26.59
C LEU A 59 10.48 3.59 26.79
N LYS A 60 10.06 3.39 28.07
CA LYS A 60 8.63 3.21 28.38
C LYS A 60 7.82 4.46 28.08
N ARG A 61 8.33 5.67 28.37
CA ARG A 61 7.66 6.92 28.07
C ARG A 61 7.55 7.16 26.56
N VAL A 62 8.60 6.85 25.80
CA VAL A 62 8.59 6.94 24.34
C VAL A 62 7.60 5.93 23.74
N LEU A 63 7.59 4.69 24.24
CA LEU A 63 6.64 3.66 23.78
C LEU A 63 5.18 4.04 24.10
N VAL A 64 4.92 4.55 25.29
CA VAL A 64 3.57 5.04 25.67
C VAL A 64 3.18 6.23 24.79
N ALA A 65 4.07 7.19 24.58
CA ALA A 65 3.80 8.34 23.71
C ALA A 65 3.54 7.90 22.25
N ALA A 66 4.33 6.96 21.72
CA ALA A 66 4.10 6.38 20.40
C ALA A 66 2.76 5.65 20.28
N MET A 67 2.41 4.82 21.28
CA MET A 67 1.09 4.15 21.30
C MET A 67 -0.07 5.14 21.40
N THR A 68 0.06 6.18 22.22
CA THR A 68 -0.96 7.22 22.33
C THR A 68 -1.13 7.95 21.00
N LEU A 69 -0.04 8.27 20.30
CA LEU A 69 -0.08 8.89 18.99
C LEU A 69 -0.78 8.00 17.96
N VAL A 70 -0.47 6.68 17.95
CA VAL A 70 -1.13 5.70 17.08
C VAL A 70 -2.64 5.62 17.37
N ILE A 71 -3.04 5.58 18.63
CA ILE A 71 -4.46 5.54 19.01
C ILE A 71 -5.18 6.83 18.59
N LEU A 72 -4.55 7.99 18.78
CA LEU A 72 -5.11 9.28 18.37
C LEU A 72 -5.23 9.38 16.85
N THR A 73 -4.23 8.91 16.09
CA THR A 73 -4.29 8.90 14.62
C THR A 73 -5.35 7.93 14.11
N LEU A 74 -5.46 6.72 14.67
CA LEU A 74 -6.51 5.77 14.32
C LEU A 74 -7.90 6.30 14.69
N GLY A 75 -8.04 6.96 15.85
CA GLY A 75 -9.28 7.62 16.27
C GLY A 75 -9.66 8.76 15.32
N ALA A 76 -8.72 9.59 14.92
CA ALA A 76 -8.96 10.68 13.96
C ALA A 76 -9.32 10.15 12.56
N LEU A 77 -8.68 9.05 12.11
CA LEU A 77 -9.03 8.34 10.86
C LEU A 77 -10.45 7.78 10.90
N ALA A 78 -10.93 7.32 12.06
CA ALA A 78 -12.27 6.78 12.21
C ALA A 78 -13.37 7.86 12.16
N VAL A 79 -13.07 9.09 12.63
CA VAL A 79 -14.08 10.14 12.84
C VAL A 79 -14.07 11.22 11.74
N SER A 80 -12.92 11.51 11.13
CA SER A 80 -12.79 12.65 10.19
C SER A 80 -12.45 12.19 8.77
N ALA A 81 -13.35 12.47 7.82
CA ALA A 81 -13.13 12.25 6.40
C ALA A 81 -11.97 13.10 5.85
N ASP A 82 -11.84 14.34 6.31
CA ASP A 82 -10.77 15.25 5.90
C ASP A 82 -9.40 14.80 6.40
N PHE A 83 -9.34 14.23 7.62
CA PHE A 83 -8.10 13.67 8.16
C PHE A 83 -7.70 12.41 7.42
N ARG A 84 -8.65 11.53 7.07
CA ARG A 84 -8.41 10.38 6.19
C ARG A 84 -7.81 10.82 4.86
N LYS A 85 -8.41 11.83 4.22
CA LYS A 85 -7.94 12.40 2.95
C LYS A 85 -6.51 12.95 3.06
N ALA A 86 -6.20 13.68 4.15
CA ALA A 86 -4.86 14.22 4.39
C ALA A 86 -3.80 13.14 4.63
N VAL A 87 -4.12 12.10 5.43
CA VAL A 87 -3.21 10.95 5.65
C VAL A 87 -3.02 10.15 4.36
N TYR A 88 -4.07 9.98 3.57
CA TYR A 88 -4.02 9.33 2.26
C TYR A 88 -3.07 10.05 1.30
N THR A 89 -3.22 11.38 1.18
CA THR A 89 -2.35 12.23 0.35
C THR A 89 -0.89 12.19 0.83
N MET A 90 -0.69 12.02 2.14
CA MET A 90 0.65 11.92 2.73
C MET A 90 1.30 10.56 2.43
N ILE A 91 0.54 9.46 2.53
CA ILE A 91 1.04 8.11 2.19
C ILE A 91 1.40 8.03 0.71
N GLN A 92 0.61 8.62 -0.19
CA GLN A 92 0.89 8.70 -1.63
C GLN A 92 2.22 9.40 -1.95
N LYS A 93 2.65 10.38 -1.12
CA LYS A 93 3.93 11.11 -1.31
C LYS A 93 5.17 10.35 -0.85
N PHE A 94 5.05 9.35 0.01
CA PHE A 94 6.19 8.72 0.70
C PHE A 94 6.47 7.26 0.32
N LEU A 95 5.65 6.64 -0.54
CA LEU A 95 5.96 5.31 -1.08
C LEU A 95 6.83 5.46 -2.33
N PRO A 96 8.10 5.00 -2.31
CA PRO A 96 9.09 5.37 -3.32
C PRO A 96 8.99 4.61 -4.65
N ILE A 97 8.17 3.59 -4.81
CA ILE A 97 8.16 2.72 -6.00
C ILE A 97 6.80 2.59 -6.67
N GLU A 98 5.69 2.62 -5.93
CA GLU A 98 4.34 2.49 -6.47
C GLU A 98 3.37 3.43 -5.75
N MET A 99 2.59 4.19 -6.51
CA MET A 99 1.45 4.92 -5.95
C MET A 99 0.23 4.01 -6.02
N GLN A 100 -0.29 3.64 -4.86
CA GLN A 100 -1.50 2.84 -4.73
C GLN A 100 -2.70 3.76 -4.44
N LEU A 101 -3.65 3.81 -5.37
CA LEU A 101 -4.94 4.43 -5.13
C LEU A 101 -5.94 3.36 -4.69
N THR A 102 -6.42 3.44 -3.46
CA THR A 102 -7.50 2.56 -2.96
C THR A 102 -8.79 3.34 -3.01
N TYR A 103 -9.77 2.83 -3.73
CA TYR A 103 -11.09 3.42 -3.83
C TYR A 103 -11.93 3.01 -2.63
N GLN A 104 -12.65 3.97 -2.06
CA GLN A 104 -13.59 3.73 -0.97
C GLN A 104 -14.97 4.15 -1.44
N VAL A 105 -15.88 3.20 -1.53
CA VAL A 105 -17.29 3.48 -1.87
C VAL A 105 -18.05 3.75 -0.59
N ASP A 106 -18.65 4.94 -0.47
CA ASP A 106 -19.60 5.24 0.60
C ASP A 106 -20.99 4.74 0.19
N GLY A 107 -21.36 3.54 0.67
CA GLY A 107 -22.64 2.91 0.37
C GLY A 107 -22.55 1.59 -0.40
N GLU A 108 -23.66 1.14 -0.97
CA GLU A 108 -23.68 -0.04 -1.84
C GLU A 108 -23.09 0.32 -3.22
N PRO A 109 -22.17 -0.51 -3.76
CA PRO A 109 -21.66 -0.31 -5.11
C PRO A 109 -22.79 -0.31 -6.15
N LEU A 110 -22.59 0.43 -7.23
CA LEU A 110 -23.49 0.35 -8.38
C LEU A 110 -23.46 -1.07 -8.97
N GLU A 111 -24.60 -1.58 -9.43
CA GLU A 111 -24.67 -2.88 -10.11
C GLU A 111 -24.32 -2.76 -11.60
N ARG A 112 -24.59 -1.61 -12.21
CA ARG A 112 -24.34 -1.32 -13.63
C ARG A 112 -24.06 0.16 -13.84
N LEU A 113 -23.31 0.48 -14.89
CA LEU A 113 -23.16 1.86 -15.34
C LEU A 113 -24.53 2.46 -15.69
N PRO A 114 -24.75 3.75 -15.46
CA PRO A 114 -25.98 4.43 -15.87
C PRO A 114 -26.25 4.24 -17.37
N ASP A 115 -27.54 4.22 -17.74
CA ASP A 115 -27.91 4.07 -19.14
C ASP A 115 -27.39 5.25 -19.98
N GLY A 116 -26.67 4.93 -21.07
CA GLY A 116 -26.04 5.92 -21.93
C GLY A 116 -24.74 6.50 -21.40
N TYR A 117 -24.19 5.94 -20.31
CA TYR A 117 -22.92 6.39 -19.76
C TYR A 117 -21.75 6.03 -20.68
N SER A 118 -21.10 7.05 -21.26
CA SER A 118 -20.03 6.91 -22.24
C SER A 118 -19.19 8.18 -22.32
N ASP A 119 -18.15 8.14 -23.15
CA ASP A 119 -17.40 9.29 -23.59
C ASP A 119 -18.11 9.99 -24.76
N HIS A 120 -18.65 11.15 -24.49
CA HIS A 120 -19.41 11.91 -25.50
C HIS A 120 -18.57 12.94 -26.28
N TYR A 121 -17.30 13.06 -25.97
CA TYR A 121 -16.36 13.91 -26.68
C TYR A 121 -15.27 13.06 -27.33
N VAL A 122 -15.23 13.08 -28.65
CA VAL A 122 -14.18 12.45 -29.47
C VAL A 122 -13.36 13.54 -30.10
N LEU A 123 -12.04 13.40 -30.05
CA LEU A 123 -11.10 14.36 -30.64
C LEU A 123 -11.17 14.32 -32.17
N ASP A 124 -11.21 15.49 -32.80
CA ASP A 124 -11.23 15.59 -34.26
C ASP A 124 -10.02 14.86 -34.89
N GLY A 125 -10.27 14.06 -35.93
CA GLY A 125 -9.24 13.27 -36.61
C GLY A 125 -8.92 11.92 -35.92
N PHE A 126 -9.60 11.59 -34.81
CA PHE A 126 -9.46 10.29 -34.17
C PHE A 126 -10.65 9.37 -34.47
N GLU A 127 -10.36 8.10 -34.61
CA GLU A 127 -11.39 7.06 -34.77
C GLU A 127 -11.24 6.00 -33.69
N MET A 128 -12.40 5.48 -33.25
CA MET A 128 -12.46 4.37 -32.30
C MET A 128 -11.94 3.10 -32.99
N ASP A 129 -11.07 2.38 -32.30
CA ASP A 129 -10.64 1.05 -32.71
C ASP A 129 -11.64 0.00 -32.19
N ASP A 130 -12.54 -0.43 -33.08
CA ASP A 130 -13.56 -1.44 -32.75
C ASP A 130 -12.96 -2.79 -32.34
N ALA A 131 -11.73 -3.09 -32.72
CA ALA A 131 -11.05 -4.34 -32.33
C ALA A 131 -10.56 -4.31 -30.89
N GLN A 132 -10.34 -3.13 -30.33
CA GLN A 132 -9.90 -2.91 -28.95
C GLN A 132 -11.00 -2.37 -28.04
N LYS A 133 -12.19 -2.15 -28.61
CA LYS A 133 -13.36 -1.72 -27.86
C LYS A 133 -13.86 -2.84 -26.93
N PHE A 134 -14.18 -2.47 -25.71
CA PHE A 134 -14.74 -3.38 -24.73
C PHE A 134 -15.85 -2.69 -23.96
N GLU A 135 -17.04 -3.29 -23.92
CA GLU A 135 -18.21 -2.77 -23.20
C GLU A 135 -18.92 -3.89 -22.44
N ARG A 136 -19.20 -3.64 -21.16
CA ARG A 136 -20.02 -4.48 -20.29
C ARG A 136 -20.93 -3.59 -19.44
N ALA A 137 -21.87 -4.23 -18.74
CA ALA A 137 -22.75 -3.51 -17.83
C ALA A 137 -22.00 -2.71 -16.74
N GLU A 138 -20.84 -3.18 -16.33
CA GLU A 138 -20.09 -2.64 -15.20
C GLU A 138 -18.89 -1.76 -15.61
N ASN A 139 -18.46 -1.85 -16.87
CA ASN A 139 -17.28 -1.12 -17.35
C ASN A 139 -17.24 -0.99 -18.87
N PHE A 140 -16.50 -0.01 -19.35
CA PHE A 140 -16.12 0.09 -20.75
C PHE A 140 -14.66 0.53 -20.92
N LEU A 141 -14.10 0.18 -22.05
CA LEU A 141 -12.79 0.65 -22.52
C LEU A 141 -12.91 0.97 -24.00
N HIS A 142 -12.60 2.21 -24.34
CA HIS A 142 -12.58 2.71 -25.71
C HIS A 142 -11.17 3.17 -26.05
N VAL A 143 -10.65 2.76 -27.20
CA VAL A 143 -9.34 3.14 -27.71
C VAL A 143 -9.55 3.95 -28.97
N TYR A 144 -8.90 5.10 -29.04
CA TYR A 144 -8.95 6.01 -30.17
C TYR A 144 -7.57 6.25 -30.74
N SER A 145 -7.44 6.22 -32.04
CA SER A 145 -6.18 6.45 -32.73
C SER A 145 -6.35 7.50 -33.82
N SER A 146 -5.35 8.36 -34.00
CA SER A 146 -5.29 9.31 -35.06
C SER A 146 -4.98 8.61 -36.39
N LYS A 147 -5.63 9.05 -37.46
CA LYS A 147 -5.33 8.57 -38.83
C LYS A 147 -4.07 9.18 -39.43
N GLU A 148 -3.66 10.34 -38.92
CA GLU A 148 -2.59 11.15 -39.49
C GLU A 148 -1.31 11.13 -38.67
N THR A 149 -1.42 10.82 -37.42
CA THR A 149 -0.31 10.82 -36.44
C THR A 149 -0.22 9.49 -35.71
N GLU A 150 0.84 9.28 -34.92
CA GLU A 150 0.97 8.15 -33.98
C GLU A 150 0.30 8.42 -32.60
N GLU A 151 -0.57 9.42 -32.57
CA GLU A 151 -1.26 9.77 -31.34
C GLU A 151 -2.47 8.87 -31.11
N SER A 152 -2.66 8.50 -29.85
CA SER A 152 -3.77 7.68 -29.42
C SER A 152 -4.19 8.05 -28.00
N TYR A 153 -5.41 7.72 -27.66
CA TYR A 153 -5.87 7.81 -26.28
C TYR A 153 -6.87 6.70 -25.96
N THR A 154 -6.95 6.39 -24.70
CA THR A 154 -7.84 5.37 -24.16
C THR A 154 -8.73 5.99 -23.09
N VAL A 155 -10.01 5.66 -23.11
CA VAL A 155 -11.00 6.00 -22.09
C VAL A 155 -11.46 4.71 -21.42
N CYS A 156 -11.31 4.64 -20.10
CA CYS A 156 -11.75 3.51 -19.30
C CYS A 156 -12.63 4.01 -18.15
N CYS A 157 -13.79 3.40 -18.01
CA CYS A 157 -14.68 3.63 -16.88
C CYS A 157 -15.09 2.29 -16.28
N SER A 158 -15.10 2.20 -14.96
CA SER A 158 -15.52 1.00 -14.25
C SER A 158 -16.20 1.33 -12.93
N ILE A 159 -17.23 0.57 -12.57
CA ILE A 159 -17.82 0.63 -11.25
C ILE A 159 -16.77 0.22 -10.22
N ILE A 160 -16.66 1.00 -9.16
CA ILE A 160 -15.72 0.76 -8.08
C ILE A 160 -16.23 -0.38 -7.20
N GLN A 161 -15.42 -1.43 -7.07
CA GLN A 161 -15.68 -2.51 -6.14
C GLN A 161 -15.05 -2.22 -4.77
N PRO A 162 -15.64 -2.69 -3.66
CA PRO A 162 -15.06 -2.51 -2.33
C PRO A 162 -13.63 -3.06 -2.25
N GLY A 163 -12.69 -2.22 -1.86
CA GLY A 163 -11.28 -2.58 -1.78
C GLY A 163 -10.53 -2.63 -3.11
N GLN A 164 -11.13 -2.16 -4.20
CA GLN A 164 -10.45 -2.01 -5.48
C GLN A 164 -9.25 -1.08 -5.35
N GLN A 165 -8.13 -1.47 -5.97
CA GLN A 165 -6.88 -0.74 -5.94
C GLN A 165 -6.38 -0.52 -7.36
N SER A 166 -5.86 0.67 -7.61
CA SER A 166 -5.11 0.98 -8.83
C SER A 166 -3.66 1.24 -8.45
N LEU A 167 -2.75 0.56 -9.14
CA LEU A 167 -1.31 0.71 -8.98
C LEU A 167 -0.80 1.64 -10.09
N PHE A 168 0.02 2.61 -9.72
CA PHE A 168 0.63 3.55 -10.64
C PHE A 168 2.15 3.49 -10.51
N ASP A 169 2.83 3.47 -11.66
CA ASP A 169 4.29 3.51 -11.72
C ASP A 169 4.81 4.89 -11.26
N ASN A 170 5.68 4.88 -10.26
CA ASN A 170 6.30 6.09 -9.70
C ASN A 170 7.74 6.31 -10.19
N GLU A 171 8.33 5.35 -10.90
CA GLU A 171 9.73 5.48 -11.33
C GLU A 171 9.89 6.47 -12.48
N HIS A 172 8.91 6.49 -13.39
CA HIS A 172 8.98 7.29 -14.63
C HIS A 172 7.84 8.28 -14.80
N THR A 173 6.95 8.40 -13.78
CA THR A 173 5.74 9.22 -13.84
C THR A 173 5.70 10.24 -12.71
N VAL A 174 5.49 11.49 -13.05
CA VAL A 174 5.26 12.58 -12.09
C VAL A 174 3.76 12.74 -11.90
N TYR A 175 3.30 12.74 -10.65
CA TYR A 175 1.88 12.86 -10.32
C TYR A 175 1.54 14.19 -9.68
N GLU A 176 0.40 14.74 -10.09
CA GLU A 176 -0.19 15.94 -9.50
C GLU A 176 -1.70 15.79 -9.32
N THR A 177 -2.26 16.52 -8.36
CA THR A 177 -3.72 16.55 -8.16
C THR A 177 -4.33 17.64 -9.03
N VAL A 178 -5.36 17.26 -9.79
CA VAL A 178 -6.09 18.18 -10.68
C VAL A 178 -7.59 18.11 -10.41
N LYS A 179 -8.37 19.09 -10.89
CA LYS A 179 -9.82 19.09 -10.81
C LYS A 179 -10.45 18.64 -12.13
N VAL A 180 -11.32 17.63 -12.05
CA VAL A 180 -12.17 17.17 -13.16
C VAL A 180 -13.63 17.46 -12.79
N GLY A 181 -14.13 18.59 -13.24
CA GLY A 181 -15.42 19.11 -12.73
C GLY A 181 -15.37 19.37 -11.23
N GLU A 182 -16.23 18.69 -10.46
CA GLU A 182 -16.26 18.76 -9.00
C GLU A 182 -15.33 17.75 -8.32
N ALA A 183 -14.87 16.72 -9.04
CA ALA A 183 -14.03 15.67 -8.50
C ALA A 183 -12.55 16.06 -8.43
N ASP A 184 -11.85 15.50 -7.45
CA ASP A 184 -10.38 15.50 -7.40
C ASP A 184 -9.86 14.33 -8.24
N GLY A 185 -8.95 14.60 -9.15
CA GLY A 185 -8.27 13.60 -9.97
C GLY A 185 -6.77 13.60 -9.74
N VAL A 186 -6.13 12.53 -10.16
CA VAL A 186 -4.68 12.36 -10.18
C VAL A 186 -4.22 12.34 -11.63
N LEU A 187 -3.39 13.29 -11.99
CA LEU A 187 -2.73 13.35 -13.30
C LEU A 187 -1.32 12.83 -13.19
N GLY A 188 -1.02 11.75 -13.91
CA GLY A 188 0.33 11.25 -14.13
C GLY A 188 0.87 11.77 -15.46
N THR A 189 2.10 12.27 -15.43
CA THR A 189 2.85 12.65 -16.63
C THR A 189 4.10 11.79 -16.75
N SER A 190 4.20 11.02 -17.81
CA SER A 190 5.37 10.23 -18.17
C SER A 190 5.85 10.62 -19.56
N THR A 191 6.94 10.01 -20.01
CA THR A 191 7.50 10.25 -21.34
C THR A 191 7.66 8.92 -22.05
N ASP A 192 7.18 8.83 -23.28
CA ASP A 192 7.35 7.64 -24.11
C ASP A 192 8.80 7.50 -24.64
N GLU A 193 9.07 6.42 -25.35
CA GLU A 193 10.39 6.14 -25.95
C GLU A 193 10.82 7.17 -27.03
N HIS A 194 9.87 7.97 -27.55
CA HIS A 194 10.10 9.03 -28.52
C HIS A 194 10.24 10.42 -27.86
N GLY A 195 10.19 10.51 -26.54
CA GLY A 195 10.29 11.75 -25.79
C GLY A 195 9.00 12.59 -25.77
N LYS A 196 7.85 12.00 -26.18
CA LYS A 196 6.54 12.66 -26.07
C LYS A 196 5.94 12.43 -24.71
N ASN A 197 5.23 13.43 -24.18
CA ASN A 197 4.48 13.27 -22.93
C ASN A 197 3.29 12.34 -23.13
N VAL A 198 3.13 11.41 -22.18
CA VAL A 198 1.95 10.58 -22.01
C VAL A 198 1.28 10.99 -20.72
N TYR A 199 0.02 11.34 -20.81
CA TYR A 199 -0.80 11.75 -19.67
C TYR A 199 -1.72 10.60 -19.26
N THR A 200 -1.82 10.37 -17.96
CA THR A 200 -2.77 9.43 -17.36
C THR A 200 -3.56 10.17 -16.29
N LEU A 201 -4.81 10.48 -16.60
CA LEU A 201 -5.73 11.16 -15.71
C LEU A 201 -6.70 10.15 -15.11
N SER A 202 -6.69 10.00 -13.78
CA SER A 202 -7.58 9.10 -13.05
C SER A 202 -8.36 9.86 -11.98
N TRP A 203 -9.67 9.61 -11.88
CA TRP A 203 -10.52 10.21 -10.87
C TRP A 203 -11.69 9.29 -10.53
N GLU A 204 -12.33 9.57 -9.40
CA GLU A 204 -13.57 8.94 -8.99
C GLU A 204 -14.69 9.96 -9.01
N TYR A 205 -15.84 9.55 -9.52
CA TYR A 205 -17.07 10.33 -9.44
C TYR A 205 -18.27 9.40 -9.34
N GLN A 206 -19.11 9.59 -8.32
CA GLN A 206 -20.36 8.84 -8.09
C GLN A 206 -20.20 7.31 -8.11
N GLY A 207 -19.13 6.79 -7.52
CA GLY A 207 -18.88 5.34 -7.44
C GLY A 207 -18.37 4.72 -8.74
N ILE A 208 -17.95 5.55 -9.71
CA ILE A 208 -17.34 5.13 -10.96
C ILE A 208 -15.89 5.63 -10.98
N ALA A 209 -14.95 4.73 -11.23
CA ALA A 209 -13.57 5.04 -11.50
C ALA A 209 -13.39 5.34 -12.99
N HIS A 210 -12.70 6.42 -13.28
CA HIS A 210 -12.43 6.90 -14.62
C HIS A 210 -10.94 6.97 -14.85
N THR A 211 -10.52 6.63 -16.04
CA THR A 211 -9.13 6.84 -16.49
C THR A 211 -9.15 7.27 -17.96
N VAL A 212 -8.46 8.36 -18.24
CA VAL A 212 -8.14 8.80 -19.61
C VAL A 212 -6.63 8.81 -19.73
N MET A 213 -6.10 8.08 -20.69
CA MET A 213 -4.66 7.97 -20.92
C MET A 213 -4.34 8.17 -22.41
N GLY A 214 -3.30 8.92 -22.71
CA GLY A 214 -2.86 9.09 -24.10
C GLY A 214 -1.67 10.00 -24.26
N ASN A 215 -1.09 9.98 -25.46
CA ASN A 215 0.01 10.87 -25.89
C ASN A 215 -0.49 12.10 -26.67
N ILE A 216 -1.71 12.55 -26.33
CA ILE A 216 -2.37 13.75 -26.85
C ILE A 216 -2.16 14.94 -25.90
N PRO A 217 -2.41 16.20 -26.34
CA PRO A 217 -2.26 17.37 -25.48
C PRO A 217 -3.09 17.31 -24.20
N TYR A 218 -2.53 17.84 -23.11
CA TYR A 218 -3.19 17.87 -21.81
C TYR A 218 -4.60 18.47 -21.83
N ASP A 219 -4.79 19.58 -22.58
CA ASP A 219 -6.09 20.24 -22.69
C ASP A 219 -7.15 19.32 -23.33
N GLU A 220 -6.74 18.46 -24.24
CA GLU A 220 -7.63 17.48 -24.87
C GLU A 220 -7.98 16.33 -23.90
N ILE A 221 -7.01 15.85 -23.12
CA ILE A 221 -7.28 14.90 -22.00
C ILE A 221 -8.38 15.46 -21.08
N MET A 222 -8.27 16.74 -20.72
CA MET A 222 -9.23 17.39 -19.84
C MET A 222 -10.61 17.60 -20.48
N LYS A 223 -10.69 17.82 -21.80
CA LYS A 223 -11.97 17.92 -22.52
C LYS A 223 -12.66 16.56 -22.61
N ILE A 224 -11.90 15.51 -22.94
CA ILE A 224 -12.39 14.12 -22.94
C ILE A 224 -12.94 13.77 -21.57
N ALA A 225 -12.15 13.99 -20.52
CA ALA A 225 -12.56 13.69 -19.14
C ALA A 225 -13.88 14.38 -18.74
N LYS A 226 -14.06 15.64 -19.11
CA LYS A 226 -15.31 16.40 -18.87
C LYS A 226 -16.47 15.96 -19.75
N GLY A 227 -16.21 15.28 -20.85
CA GLY A 227 -17.21 14.74 -21.77
C GLY A 227 -17.79 13.38 -21.33
N ILE A 228 -17.22 12.74 -20.32
CA ILE A 228 -17.72 11.45 -19.80
C ILE A 228 -18.91 11.70 -18.89
N ARG A 229 -20.03 11.07 -19.22
CA ARG A 229 -21.28 11.18 -18.46
C ARG A 229 -22.29 10.12 -18.87
#